data_88ca1f968eaa1606fabe70a0843e8da2
#
_entry.id   88ca1f968eaa1606fabe70a0843e8da2
#
_cell.length_a   1.000
_cell.length_b   1.000
_cell.length_c   1.000
_cell.angle_alpha   90.00
_cell.angle_beta   90.00
_cell.angle_gamma   90.00
#
_symmetry.space_group_name_H-M   'P 1'
#
loop_
_entity.id
_entity.type
_entity.pdbx_description
1 polymer ?
#
loop_
_entity_poly.entity_id
_entity_poly.type
_entity_poly.pdbx_seq_one_letter_code
_entity_poly.pdbx_strand_id
1 'polypeptide(L)'
;MAIAAGLHKVFREERFDKLLVARPIMPLGRDIGYLPGDKDEKLAMWMQPIFDNVSYLLSTRSGGTQGDADSKSAEQRMDQLMATGKLVMEPLTYIRGRSIPHQFMIVDEAQNLSPHEVKTIVSRVGDGTKIVLCGDIGQIDNPYLDAASNGLAHLIERMKGQTIAGHVTMSKTERSELASLAAEIL
;
A
#
# COMPACT_ATOMS: atom_id res chain seq x y z
N MET A 1 -5.85 7.25 -2.93
CA MET A 1 -5.48 7.74 -4.27
C MET A 1 -4.58 6.78 -5.03
N ALA A 2 -3.46 6.29 -4.51
CA ALA A 2 -2.54 5.37 -5.22
C ALA A 2 -3.23 4.10 -5.73
N ILE A 3 -4.05 3.44 -4.88
CA ILE A 3 -4.83 2.26 -5.27
C ILE A 3 -5.80 2.57 -6.41
N ALA A 4 -6.53 3.69 -6.34
CA ALA A 4 -7.44 4.09 -7.41
C ALA A 4 -6.71 4.32 -8.74
N ALA A 5 -5.54 4.97 -8.70
CA ALA A 5 -4.69 5.15 -9.87
C ALA A 5 -4.19 3.81 -10.41
N GLY A 6 -3.75 2.89 -9.53
CA GLY A 6 -3.31 1.55 -9.90
C GLY A 6 -4.41 0.74 -10.57
N LEU A 7 -5.61 0.71 -9.96
CA LEU A 7 -6.79 0.06 -10.55
C LEU A 7 -7.14 0.64 -11.94
N HIS A 8 -7.06 1.96 -12.10
CA HIS A 8 -7.31 2.60 -13.39
C HIS A 8 -6.27 2.19 -14.44
N LYS A 9 -4.98 2.23 -14.08
CA LYS A 9 -3.87 1.92 -14.98
C LYS A 9 -3.82 0.45 -15.40
N VAL A 10 -4.23 -0.47 -14.52
CA VAL A 10 -4.23 -1.91 -14.81
C VAL A 10 -5.51 -2.33 -15.55
N PHE A 11 -6.69 -1.84 -15.11
CA PHE A 11 -7.97 -2.38 -15.60
C PHE A 11 -8.67 -1.52 -16.66
N ARG A 12 -8.26 -0.27 -16.83
CA ARG A 12 -8.85 0.62 -17.85
C ARG A 12 -7.88 0.93 -18.97
N GLU A 13 -6.64 1.25 -18.60
CA GLU A 13 -5.61 1.57 -19.60
C GLU A 13 -4.82 0.33 -20.05
N GLU A 14 -4.92 -0.79 -19.32
CA GLU A 14 -4.18 -2.05 -19.57
C GLU A 14 -2.67 -1.82 -19.75
N ARG A 15 -2.15 -0.80 -19.05
CA ARG A 15 -0.75 -0.39 -19.16
C ARG A 15 0.20 -1.27 -18.35
N PHE A 16 -0.32 -1.97 -17.36
CA PHE A 16 0.41 -2.87 -16.48
C PHE A 16 -0.34 -4.19 -16.36
N ASP A 17 0.38 -5.28 -16.20
CA ASP A 17 -0.18 -6.63 -16.14
C ASP A 17 -0.98 -6.85 -14.85
N LYS A 18 -0.54 -6.25 -13.74
CA LYS A 18 -1.19 -6.38 -12.44
C LYS A 18 -0.95 -5.19 -11.52
N LEU A 19 -1.83 -5.03 -10.54
CA LEU A 19 -1.67 -4.19 -9.38
C LEU A 19 -1.15 -5.04 -8.23
N LEU A 20 0.07 -4.73 -7.77
CA LEU A 20 0.68 -5.33 -6.59
C LEU A 20 0.66 -4.31 -5.45
N VAL A 21 -0.01 -4.62 -4.36
CA VAL A 21 0.01 -3.80 -3.14
C VAL A 21 0.73 -4.56 -2.05
N ALA A 22 1.80 -3.98 -1.55
CA ALA A 22 2.62 -4.58 -0.51
C ALA A 22 2.74 -3.65 0.70
N ARG A 23 2.82 -4.24 1.90
CA ARG A 23 2.94 -3.52 3.16
C ARG A 23 4.00 -4.19 4.03
N PRO A 24 4.88 -3.42 4.74
CA PRO A 24 5.77 -3.99 5.72
C PRO A 24 4.97 -4.58 6.88
N ILE A 25 5.37 -5.74 7.39
CA ILE A 25 4.80 -6.31 8.61
C ILE A 25 5.48 -5.62 9.79
N MET A 26 4.71 -4.82 10.52
CA MET A 26 5.16 -4.20 11.77
C MET A 26 4.38 -4.80 12.94
N PRO A 27 5.06 -5.39 13.92
CA PRO A 27 4.40 -5.87 15.13
C PRO A 27 3.84 -4.70 15.94
N LEU A 28 2.55 -4.66 16.14
CA LEU A 28 1.93 -3.80 17.16
C LEU A 28 2.22 -4.39 18.53
N GLY A 29 3.30 -3.93 19.20
CA GLY A 29 3.69 -4.43 20.51
C GLY A 29 4.71 -5.59 20.47
N ARG A 30 5.07 -6.12 21.65
CA ARG A 30 6.20 -7.05 21.83
C ARG A 30 6.05 -8.43 21.19
N ASP A 31 4.84 -8.85 20.74
CA ASP A 31 4.63 -10.20 20.24
C ASP A 31 3.56 -10.32 19.15
N ILE A 32 3.97 -10.49 17.90
CA ILE A 32 3.09 -11.08 16.87
C ILE A 32 2.82 -12.57 17.18
N GLY A 33 3.64 -13.20 18.01
CA GLY A 33 3.51 -14.61 18.38
C GLY A 33 2.22 -14.95 19.15
N TYR A 34 1.55 -13.96 19.73
CA TYR A 34 0.40 -14.14 20.62
C TYR A 34 -0.99 -13.93 19.99
N LEU A 35 -1.07 -13.54 18.74
CA LEU A 35 -2.37 -13.52 18.06
C LEU A 35 -2.80 -14.96 17.76
N PRO A 36 -3.98 -15.41 18.24
CA PRO A 36 -4.52 -16.72 17.87
C PRO A 36 -4.80 -16.74 16.37
N GLY A 37 -4.50 -17.84 15.70
CA GLY A 37 -4.75 -18.03 14.28
C GLY A 37 -3.55 -18.55 13.49
N ASP A 38 -3.82 -19.10 12.32
CA ASP A 38 -2.86 -19.53 11.33
C ASP A 38 -2.08 -18.33 10.77
N LYS A 39 -0.95 -18.57 10.11
CA LYS A 39 -0.14 -17.52 9.46
C LYS A 39 -0.95 -16.74 8.44
N ASP A 40 -1.84 -17.41 7.72
CA ASP A 40 -2.66 -16.80 6.68
C ASP A 40 -3.76 -15.90 7.27
N GLU A 41 -4.34 -16.26 8.41
CA GLU A 41 -5.30 -15.42 9.12
C GLU A 41 -4.66 -14.15 9.67
N LYS A 42 -3.46 -14.27 10.26
CA LYS A 42 -2.69 -13.12 10.74
C LYS A 42 -2.32 -12.16 9.59
N LEU A 43 -1.98 -12.74 8.46
CA LEU A 43 -1.65 -11.98 7.27
C LEU A 43 -2.84 -11.21 6.71
N ALA A 44 -4.02 -11.85 6.69
CA ALA A 44 -5.26 -11.24 6.26
C ALA A 44 -5.61 -10.01 7.12
N MET A 45 -5.44 -10.09 8.45
CA MET A 45 -5.65 -8.95 9.34
C MET A 45 -4.75 -7.76 9.03
N TRP A 46 -3.48 -8.00 8.68
CA TRP A 46 -2.54 -6.95 8.30
C TRP A 46 -2.89 -6.24 7.00
N MET A 47 -3.47 -6.96 6.07
CA MET A 47 -3.88 -6.45 4.78
C MET A 47 -5.30 -5.87 4.79
N GLN A 48 -6.04 -6.02 5.89
CA GLN A 48 -7.44 -5.57 6.00
C GLN A 48 -7.65 -4.11 5.58
N PRO A 49 -6.82 -3.11 6.00
CA PRO A 49 -7.01 -1.73 5.56
C PRO A 49 -6.92 -1.54 4.03
N ILE A 50 -6.14 -2.40 3.36
CA ILE A 50 -6.02 -2.36 1.91
C ILE A 50 -7.25 -3.01 1.28
N PHE A 51 -7.72 -4.14 1.84
CA PHE A 51 -8.97 -4.79 1.40
C PHE A 51 -10.15 -3.82 1.48
N ASP A 52 -10.30 -3.12 2.61
CA ASP A 52 -11.38 -2.14 2.83
C ASP A 52 -11.32 -1.01 1.79
N ASN A 53 -10.14 -0.46 1.53
CA ASN A 53 -9.95 0.58 0.54
C ASN A 53 -10.26 0.11 -0.90
N VAL A 54 -9.84 -1.10 -1.28
CA VAL A 54 -10.13 -1.67 -2.59
C VAL A 54 -11.63 -1.94 -2.72
N SER A 55 -12.25 -2.55 -1.71
CA SER A 55 -13.69 -2.81 -1.67
C SER A 55 -14.50 -1.53 -1.82
N TYR A 56 -14.15 -0.48 -1.08
CA TYR A 56 -14.77 0.83 -1.20
C TYR A 56 -14.66 1.41 -2.62
N LEU A 57 -13.48 1.35 -3.23
CA LEU A 57 -13.27 1.84 -4.60
C LEU A 57 -14.02 1.03 -5.65
N LEU A 58 -14.27 -0.26 -5.41
CA LEU A 58 -15.06 -1.11 -6.30
C LEU A 58 -16.56 -0.90 -6.12
N SER A 59 -17.04 -0.57 -4.91
CA SER A 59 -18.45 -0.28 -4.62
C SER A 59 -18.90 1.05 -5.20
N THR A 60 -18.11 2.12 -5.07
CA THR A 60 -18.46 3.47 -5.56
C THR A 60 -18.58 3.58 -7.08
N ARG A 61 -18.15 2.57 -7.84
CA ARG A 61 -18.29 2.52 -9.30
C ARG A 61 -19.67 2.07 -9.80
N SER A 62 -20.50 1.53 -8.92
CA SER A 62 -21.88 1.14 -9.24
C SER A 62 -22.82 2.27 -8.86
N GLY A 63 -22.90 3.35 -9.59
CA GLY A 63 -23.68 4.58 -9.31
C GLY A 63 -25.19 4.37 -8.97
N GLY A 64 -25.49 3.63 -7.91
CA GLY A 64 -26.82 3.30 -7.43
C GLY A 64 -26.90 3.33 -5.91
N THR A 65 -27.96 3.93 -5.41
CA THR A 65 -28.34 4.12 -4.01
C THR A 65 -28.87 2.84 -3.35
N GLN A 66 -28.06 1.77 -3.17
CA GLN A 66 -28.46 0.60 -2.39
C GLN A 66 -27.26 -0.08 -1.71
N GLY A 67 -27.14 0.08 -0.39
CA GLY A 67 -25.94 -0.25 0.39
C GLY A 67 -25.55 -1.73 0.52
N ASP A 68 -26.49 -2.70 0.55
CA ASP A 68 -26.14 -4.10 0.87
C ASP A 68 -25.89 -4.97 -0.39
N ALA A 69 -26.54 -4.68 -1.50
CA ALA A 69 -26.32 -5.41 -2.76
C ALA A 69 -24.99 -5.00 -3.42
N ASP A 70 -24.54 -3.75 -3.20
CA ASP A 70 -23.31 -3.23 -3.76
C ASP A 70 -22.08 -3.72 -3.01
N SER A 71 -22.13 -3.97 -1.70
CA SER A 71 -21.01 -4.53 -0.94
C SER A 71 -20.69 -5.96 -1.37
N LYS A 72 -21.69 -6.83 -1.49
CA LYS A 72 -21.52 -8.20 -1.99
C LYS A 72 -20.97 -8.25 -3.42
N SER A 73 -21.39 -7.30 -4.27
CA SER A 73 -20.87 -7.19 -5.63
C SER A 73 -19.41 -6.69 -5.66
N ALA A 74 -19.01 -5.85 -4.70
CA ALA A 74 -17.63 -5.36 -4.58
C ALA A 74 -16.67 -6.46 -4.11
N GLU A 75 -17.07 -7.26 -3.12
CA GLU A 75 -16.32 -8.43 -2.65
C GLU A 75 -16.13 -9.45 -3.78
N GLN A 76 -17.19 -9.82 -4.48
CA GLN A 76 -17.12 -10.75 -5.61
C GLN A 76 -16.17 -10.25 -6.72
N ARG A 77 -16.20 -8.94 -7.01
CA ARG A 77 -15.27 -8.34 -7.97
C ARG A 77 -13.84 -8.41 -7.48
N MET A 78 -13.60 -8.13 -6.20
CA MET A 78 -12.28 -8.21 -5.60
C MET A 78 -11.74 -9.64 -5.67
N ASP A 79 -12.54 -10.63 -5.28
CA ASP A 79 -12.20 -12.06 -5.36
C ASP A 79 -11.87 -12.48 -6.79
N GLN A 80 -12.64 -12.02 -7.76
CA GLN A 80 -12.37 -12.27 -9.17
C GLN A 80 -11.04 -11.64 -9.62
N LEU A 81 -10.74 -10.41 -9.19
CA LEU A 81 -9.48 -9.75 -9.52
C LEU A 81 -8.28 -10.45 -8.89
N MET A 82 -8.43 -10.96 -7.68
CA MET A 82 -7.42 -11.77 -7.00
C MET A 82 -7.26 -13.14 -7.66
N ALA A 83 -8.34 -13.83 -7.96
CA ALA A 83 -8.32 -15.13 -8.62
C ALA A 83 -7.66 -15.09 -10.01
N THR A 84 -7.83 -13.98 -10.74
CA THR A 84 -7.16 -13.77 -12.04
C THR A 84 -5.69 -13.35 -11.90
N GLY A 85 -5.19 -13.10 -10.68
CA GLY A 85 -3.84 -12.61 -10.42
C GLY A 85 -3.57 -11.17 -10.88
N LYS A 86 -4.60 -10.45 -11.31
CA LYS A 86 -4.49 -9.03 -11.70
C LYS A 86 -4.42 -8.07 -10.50
N LEU A 87 -4.92 -8.51 -9.34
CA LEU A 87 -4.75 -7.84 -8.06
C LEU A 87 -4.02 -8.79 -7.10
N VAL A 88 -2.88 -8.36 -6.62
CA VAL A 88 -2.08 -9.11 -5.64
C VAL A 88 -1.86 -8.23 -4.42
N MET A 89 -2.18 -8.74 -3.25
CA MET A 89 -1.94 -8.08 -1.96
C MET A 89 -1.10 -9.02 -1.10
N GLU A 90 0.10 -8.61 -0.78
CA GLU A 90 1.04 -9.48 -0.08
C GLU A 90 1.97 -8.69 0.86
N PRO A 91 2.49 -9.32 1.91
CA PRO A 91 3.54 -8.74 2.72
C PRO A 91 4.77 -8.45 1.90
N LEU A 92 5.46 -7.38 2.27
CA LEU A 92 6.68 -6.95 1.61
C LEU A 92 7.80 -8.00 1.67
N THR A 93 7.78 -8.89 2.67
CA THR A 93 8.73 -9.99 2.82
C THR A 93 8.69 -10.98 1.66
N TYR A 94 7.55 -11.15 0.99
CA TYR A 94 7.38 -12.08 -0.13
C TYR A 94 7.96 -11.55 -1.46
N ILE A 95 8.31 -10.27 -1.50
CA ILE A 95 8.94 -9.63 -2.66
C ILE A 95 10.43 -9.95 -2.76
N ARG A 96 11.07 -10.36 -1.65
CA ARG A 96 12.49 -10.68 -1.62
C ARG A 96 12.82 -11.82 -2.59
N GLY A 97 13.86 -11.63 -3.40
CA GLY A 97 14.34 -12.63 -4.37
C GLY A 97 13.55 -12.68 -5.69
N ARG A 98 12.50 -11.86 -5.85
CA ARG A 98 11.72 -11.78 -7.10
C ARG A 98 12.13 -10.56 -7.92
N SER A 99 12.03 -10.66 -9.24
CA SER A 99 11.97 -9.51 -10.14
C SER A 99 10.51 -9.14 -10.40
N ILE A 100 10.21 -7.85 -10.51
CA ILE A 100 8.84 -7.34 -10.64
C ILE A 100 8.75 -6.51 -11.93
N PRO A 101 8.62 -7.14 -13.10
CA PRO A 101 8.43 -6.44 -14.37
C PRO A 101 6.95 -6.14 -14.65
N HIS A 102 6.69 -5.11 -15.43
CA HIS A 102 5.38 -4.74 -16.00
C HIS A 102 4.23 -4.62 -15.01
N GLN A 103 4.50 -4.18 -13.77
CA GLN A 103 3.50 -4.06 -12.72
C GLN A 103 3.30 -2.62 -12.25
N PHE A 104 2.09 -2.32 -11.77
CA PHE A 104 1.87 -1.16 -10.92
C PHE A 104 1.99 -1.61 -9.47
N MET A 105 3.11 -1.27 -8.85
CA MET A 105 3.43 -1.68 -7.48
C MET A 105 3.20 -0.52 -6.51
N ILE A 106 2.50 -0.79 -5.42
CA ILE A 106 2.32 0.13 -4.30
C ILE A 106 2.99 -0.47 -3.07
N VAL A 107 3.82 0.32 -2.40
CA VAL A 107 4.36 0.03 -1.08
C VAL A 107 3.71 0.99 -0.09
N ASP A 108 2.82 0.46 0.74
CA ASP A 108 2.13 1.23 1.77
C ASP A 108 2.93 1.23 3.08
N GLU A 109 2.74 2.23 3.94
CA GLU A 109 3.46 2.42 5.21
C GLU A 109 5.00 2.42 5.05
N ALA A 110 5.49 3.01 3.96
CA ALA A 110 6.91 2.96 3.60
C ALA A 110 7.82 3.72 4.59
N GLN A 111 7.29 4.60 5.45
CA GLN A 111 8.04 5.26 6.52
C GLN A 111 8.56 4.27 7.57
N ASN A 112 7.96 3.09 7.66
CA ASN A 112 8.39 2.03 8.58
C ASN A 112 9.55 1.18 8.05
N LEU A 113 10.02 1.47 6.85
CA LEU A 113 11.15 0.77 6.23
C LEU A 113 12.47 1.49 6.50
N SER A 114 13.52 0.73 6.72
CA SER A 114 14.88 1.24 6.74
C SER A 114 15.36 1.62 5.32
N PRO A 115 16.40 2.46 5.17
CA PRO A 115 17.01 2.76 3.88
C PRO A 115 17.48 1.51 3.12
N HIS A 116 17.98 0.50 3.86
CA HIS A 116 18.41 -0.77 3.27
C HIS A 116 17.24 -1.56 2.67
N GLU A 117 16.11 -1.61 3.37
CA GLU A 117 14.91 -2.30 2.89
C GLU A 117 14.33 -1.60 1.66
N VAL A 118 14.22 -0.27 1.68
CA VAL A 118 13.77 0.51 0.52
C VAL A 118 14.69 0.27 -0.68
N LYS A 119 16.03 0.31 -0.49
CA LYS A 119 16.99 -0.03 -1.54
C LYS A 119 16.74 -1.43 -2.09
N THR A 120 16.52 -2.41 -1.22
CA THR A 120 16.26 -3.79 -1.60
C THR A 120 15.01 -3.92 -2.47
N ILE A 121 13.93 -3.20 -2.12
CA ILE A 121 12.65 -3.23 -2.84
C ILE A 121 12.80 -2.55 -4.20
N VAL A 122 13.31 -1.32 -4.21
CA VAL A 122 13.45 -0.54 -5.45
C VAL A 122 14.36 -1.22 -6.45
N SER A 123 15.41 -1.93 -6.00
CA SER A 123 16.30 -2.71 -6.87
C SER A 123 15.63 -3.97 -7.49
N ARG A 124 14.42 -4.34 -7.07
CA ARG A 124 13.64 -5.45 -7.65
C ARG A 124 12.66 -5.01 -8.72
N VAL A 125 12.46 -3.71 -8.85
CA VAL A 125 11.61 -3.13 -9.88
C VAL A 125 12.22 -3.44 -11.25
N GLY A 126 11.50 -4.20 -12.05
CA GLY A 126 11.89 -4.56 -13.42
C GLY A 126 11.36 -3.58 -14.46
N ASP A 127 11.70 -3.83 -15.70
CA ASP A 127 11.27 -3.01 -16.83
C ASP A 127 9.75 -2.87 -16.89
N GLY A 128 9.28 -1.69 -17.29
CA GLY A 128 7.85 -1.39 -17.42
C GLY A 128 7.09 -1.29 -16.12
N THR A 129 7.74 -1.39 -14.96
CA THR A 129 7.07 -1.27 -13.66
C THR A 129 7.04 0.16 -13.15
N LYS A 130 5.90 0.57 -12.63
CA LYS A 130 5.72 1.78 -11.83
C LYS A 130 5.66 1.40 -10.36
N ILE A 131 6.58 1.93 -9.55
CA ILE A 131 6.52 1.81 -8.09
C ILE A 131 6.02 3.12 -7.47
N VAL A 132 5.13 3.01 -6.49
CA VAL A 132 4.59 4.12 -5.68
C VAL A 132 4.81 3.77 -4.22
N LEU A 133 5.58 4.57 -3.51
CA LEU A 133 5.74 4.44 -2.06
C LEU A 133 4.82 5.45 -1.38
N CYS A 134 3.97 4.98 -0.50
CA CYS A 134 3.05 5.78 0.32
C CYS A 134 3.49 5.70 1.78
N GLY A 135 3.38 6.81 2.50
CA GLY A 135 3.72 6.82 3.91
C GLY A 135 3.56 8.20 4.53
N ASP A 136 3.55 8.22 5.84
CA ASP A 136 3.49 9.42 6.68
C ASP A 136 4.66 9.41 7.67
N ILE A 137 5.61 10.33 7.50
CA ILE A 137 6.79 10.43 8.37
C ILE A 137 6.47 10.89 9.80
N GLY A 138 5.23 11.34 10.07
CA GLY A 138 4.71 11.60 11.41
C GLY A 138 4.15 10.36 12.12
N GLN A 139 3.99 9.23 11.40
CA GLN A 139 3.40 7.99 11.91
C GLN A 139 4.38 6.82 11.75
N ILE A 140 5.54 6.92 12.39
CA ILE A 140 6.56 5.86 12.36
C ILE A 140 6.35 4.92 13.54
N ASP A 141 5.97 3.68 13.26
CA ASP A 141 5.77 2.62 14.28
C ASP A 141 7.06 1.85 14.58
N ASN A 142 8.04 1.92 13.67
CA ASN A 142 9.32 1.23 13.83
C ASN A 142 10.18 1.95 14.90
N PRO A 143 10.45 1.34 16.06
CA PRO A 143 11.16 1.98 17.18
C PRO A 143 12.64 2.29 16.87
N TYR A 144 13.17 1.79 15.78
CA TYR A 144 14.56 2.02 15.35
C TYR A 144 14.70 3.10 14.28
N LEU A 145 13.59 3.73 13.88
CA LEU A 145 13.56 4.74 12.84
C LEU A 145 12.95 6.03 13.37
N ASP A 146 13.34 7.15 12.76
CA ASP A 146 12.77 8.47 12.99
C ASP A 146 12.48 9.20 11.67
N ALA A 147 11.97 10.40 11.74
CA ALA A 147 11.62 11.21 10.56
C ALA A 147 12.80 11.44 9.60
N ALA A 148 14.04 11.43 10.09
CA ALA A 148 15.24 11.65 9.28
C ALA A 148 15.91 10.36 8.80
N SER A 149 15.78 9.26 9.56
CA SER A 149 16.48 8.00 9.33
C SER A 149 15.67 6.95 8.59
N ASN A 150 14.36 7.18 8.36
CA ASN A 150 13.51 6.22 7.65
C ASN A 150 13.81 6.15 6.15
N GLY A 151 13.49 4.99 5.56
CA GLY A 151 13.79 4.70 4.17
C GLY A 151 13.02 5.55 3.17
N LEU A 152 11.77 5.97 3.50
CA LEU A 152 10.98 6.82 2.61
C LEU A 152 11.62 8.21 2.47
N ALA A 153 11.95 8.87 3.59
CA ALA A 153 12.65 10.17 3.57
C ALA A 153 14.00 10.07 2.87
N HIS A 154 14.77 9.01 3.15
CA HIS A 154 16.05 8.76 2.48
C HIS A 154 15.89 8.63 0.96
N LEU A 155 14.89 7.87 0.49
CA LEU A 155 14.65 7.69 -0.95
C LEU A 155 14.26 9.01 -1.62
N ILE A 156 13.35 9.79 -1.01
CA ILE A 156 12.91 11.08 -1.51
C ILE A 156 14.12 12.00 -1.74
N GLU A 157 15.00 12.11 -0.75
CA GLU A 157 16.20 12.97 -0.84
C GLU A 157 17.15 12.49 -1.96
N ARG A 158 17.38 11.19 -2.06
CA ARG A 158 18.28 10.60 -3.07
C ARG A 158 17.77 10.65 -4.50
N MET A 159 16.43 10.66 -4.66
CA MET A 159 15.80 10.70 -5.98
C MET A 159 15.47 12.11 -6.46
N LYS A 160 15.75 13.15 -5.67
CA LYS A 160 15.57 14.53 -6.10
C LYS A 160 16.32 14.81 -7.40
N GLY A 161 15.64 15.42 -8.36
CA GLY A 161 16.21 15.77 -9.67
C GLY A 161 16.35 14.62 -10.67
N GLN A 162 15.99 13.39 -10.30
CA GLN A 162 15.97 12.28 -11.25
C GLN A 162 14.71 12.32 -12.11
N THR A 163 14.86 12.21 -13.43
CA THR A 163 13.74 12.30 -14.39
C THR A 163 12.72 11.16 -14.29
N ILE A 164 13.13 10.03 -13.71
CA ILE A 164 12.28 8.85 -13.49
C ILE A 164 11.51 8.89 -12.16
N ALA A 165 11.75 9.89 -11.32
CA ALA A 165 11.16 10.00 -9.99
C ALA A 165 10.31 11.26 -9.86
N GLY A 166 9.27 11.18 -9.02
CA GLY A 166 8.44 12.30 -8.62
C GLY A 166 8.02 12.16 -7.16
N HIS A 167 7.88 13.27 -6.46
CA HIS A 167 7.44 13.32 -5.09
C HIS A 167 6.28 14.31 -4.93
N VAL A 168 5.28 13.91 -4.16
CA VAL A 168 4.12 14.76 -3.81
C VAL A 168 3.91 14.67 -2.32
N THR A 169 3.94 15.83 -1.65
CA THR A 169 3.54 15.96 -0.25
C THR A 169 2.10 16.43 -0.18
N MET A 170 1.25 15.70 0.53
CA MET A 170 -0.13 16.10 0.78
C MET A 170 -0.18 16.91 2.07
N SER A 171 -0.59 18.17 1.96
CA SER A 171 -0.66 19.11 3.09
C SER A 171 -2.00 19.10 3.82
N LYS A 172 -3.04 18.49 3.23
CA LYS A 172 -4.37 18.38 3.83
C LYS A 172 -4.73 16.92 4.05
N THR A 173 -5.26 16.63 5.22
CA THR A 173 -5.87 15.34 5.53
C THR A 173 -7.38 15.44 5.30
N GLU A 174 -7.95 14.45 4.62
CA GLU A 174 -9.39 14.28 4.43
C GLU A 174 -9.96 13.33 5.52
N ARG A 175 -9.54 13.54 6.77
CA ARG A 175 -10.00 12.78 7.93
C ARG A 175 -11.16 13.52 8.63
N SER A 176 -11.81 12.84 9.60
CA SER A 176 -12.79 13.48 10.46
C SER A 176 -12.18 14.62 11.28
N GLU A 177 -13.01 15.56 11.75
CA GLU A 177 -12.56 16.66 12.63
C GLU A 177 -11.80 16.14 13.86
N LEU A 178 -12.30 15.06 14.49
CA LEU A 178 -11.63 14.43 15.61
C LEU A 178 -10.25 13.88 15.25
N ALA A 179 -10.14 13.19 14.12
CA ALA A 179 -8.86 12.62 13.68
C ALA A 179 -7.85 13.70 13.27
N SER A 180 -8.32 14.82 12.73
CA SER A 180 -7.48 15.97 12.40
C SER A 180 -6.98 16.66 13.67
N LEU A 181 -7.88 16.88 14.64
CA LEU A 181 -7.52 17.45 15.94
C LEU A 181 -6.52 16.56 16.69
N ALA A 182 -6.77 15.25 16.74
CA ALA A 182 -5.87 14.31 17.41
C ALA A 182 -4.45 14.33 16.79
N ALA A 183 -4.34 14.43 15.47
CA ALA A 183 -3.04 14.52 14.80
C ALA A 183 -2.30 15.86 15.04
N GLU A 184 -3.03 16.91 15.48
CA GLU A 184 -2.46 18.22 15.80
C GLU A 184 -2.00 18.34 17.26
N ILE A 185 -2.70 17.70 18.19
CA ILE A 185 -2.48 17.92 19.64
C ILE A 185 -1.87 16.73 20.38
N LEU A 186 -1.79 15.54 19.77
CA LEU A 186 -1.18 14.32 20.32
C LEU A 186 0.14 13.98 19.61
#